data_ba344a92e275dbcbf5bfb741c5e7126d
#
_entry.id   ba344a92e275dbcbf5bfb741c5e7126d
#
_cell.length_a   1.000
_cell.length_b   1.000
_cell.length_c   1.000
_cell.angle_alpha   90.00
_cell.angle_beta   90.00
_cell.angle_gamma   90.00
#
_symmetry.space_group_name_H-M   'P 1'
#
loop_
_entity.id
_entity.type
_entity.pdbx_description
1 polymer ?
#
loop_
_entity_poly.entity_id
_entity_poly.type
_entity_poly.pdbx_seq_one_letter_code
_entity_poly.pdbx_strand_id
1 'polypeptide(L)'
;MAVEVAKMIPAGARVLDIGCGSGYIAHHLSGIRHAEVTGIDLEPRTEAPIKYRQYDGVNFPVEKASIDAALLCYVLHHTQDLQTVLLELRRVLSRGGIAVIYEDIPESAWDRLMCSMHDLKWRKRTGPCTFRTEAAWRNVFEFHGFEIATDRRLSRWRNVAYPVSRRCYLLKVKTEHP
;
A
#
# COMPACT_ATOMS: atom_id res chain seq x y z
N MET A 1 1.12 1.20 13.55
CA MET A 1 0.69 1.45 12.16
C MET A 1 -0.81 1.65 12.08
N ALA A 2 -1.67 0.72 12.50
CA ALA A 2 -3.13 0.87 12.37
C ALA A 2 -3.69 2.21 12.90
N VAL A 3 -3.29 2.68 14.09
CA VAL A 3 -3.69 3.99 14.66
C VAL A 3 -3.26 5.17 13.78
N GLU A 4 -2.13 5.05 13.10
CA GLU A 4 -1.63 6.10 12.20
C GLU A 4 -2.42 6.12 10.90
N VAL A 5 -2.64 4.96 10.30
CA VAL A 5 -3.49 4.79 9.11
C VAL A 5 -4.91 5.29 9.39
N ALA A 6 -5.47 4.96 10.56
CA ALA A 6 -6.81 5.39 10.96
C ALA A 6 -7.04 6.90 10.92
N LYS A 7 -5.98 7.71 11.10
CA LYS A 7 -6.09 9.18 11.01
C LYS A 7 -6.35 9.68 9.59
N MET A 8 -6.02 8.87 8.59
CA MET A 8 -6.18 9.22 7.16
C MET A 8 -7.43 8.59 6.55
N ILE A 9 -7.97 7.54 7.15
CA ILE A 9 -9.14 6.81 6.64
C ILE A 9 -10.42 7.46 7.19
N PRO A 10 -11.43 7.77 6.34
CA PRO A 10 -12.73 8.24 6.79
C PRO A 10 -13.44 7.20 7.69
N ALA A 11 -14.23 7.64 8.65
CA ALA A 11 -15.05 6.74 9.44
C ALA A 11 -16.12 6.06 8.58
N GLY A 12 -16.37 4.77 8.82
CA GLY A 12 -17.35 4.00 8.04
C GLY A 12 -16.95 3.69 6.60
N ALA A 13 -15.70 4.01 6.19
CA ALA A 13 -15.24 3.81 4.83
C ALA A 13 -15.18 2.33 4.44
N ARG A 14 -15.43 2.04 3.16
CA ARG A 14 -15.11 0.75 2.54
C ARG A 14 -13.63 0.73 2.18
N VAL A 15 -12.87 -0.10 2.85
CA VAL A 15 -11.41 -0.13 2.77
C VAL A 15 -10.94 -1.43 2.13
N LEU A 16 -10.02 -1.33 1.16
CA LEU A 16 -9.28 -2.46 0.60
C LEU A 16 -7.84 -2.42 1.12
N ASP A 17 -7.44 -3.42 1.91
CA ASP A 17 -6.06 -3.61 2.37
C ASP A 17 -5.36 -4.59 1.41
N ILE A 18 -4.51 -4.05 0.53
CA ILE A 18 -3.85 -4.77 -0.56
C ILE A 18 -2.49 -5.25 -0.06
N GLY A 19 -2.24 -6.57 -0.18
CA GLY A 19 -1.07 -7.20 0.43
C GLY A 19 -1.18 -7.17 1.96
N CYS A 20 -2.34 -7.54 2.49
CA CYS A 20 -2.68 -7.38 3.91
C CYS A 20 -1.85 -8.30 4.84
N GLY A 21 -1.14 -9.29 4.30
CA GLY A 21 -0.33 -10.24 5.07
C GLY A 21 -1.15 -10.94 6.17
N SER A 22 -0.71 -10.81 7.41
CA SER A 22 -1.41 -11.37 8.58
C SER A 22 -2.77 -10.74 8.89
N GLY A 23 -3.12 -9.61 8.25
CA GLY A 23 -4.42 -8.95 8.39
C GLY A 23 -4.61 -8.11 9.66
N TYR A 24 -3.62 -8.01 10.54
CA TYR A 24 -3.78 -7.27 11.81
C TYR A 24 -4.01 -5.77 11.62
N ILE A 25 -3.46 -5.15 10.58
CA ILE A 25 -3.71 -3.72 10.29
C ILE A 25 -5.18 -3.53 9.94
N ALA A 26 -5.71 -4.35 9.03
CA ALA A 26 -7.12 -4.36 8.63
C ALA A 26 -8.05 -4.59 9.83
N HIS A 27 -7.75 -5.59 10.68
CA HIS A 27 -8.53 -5.92 11.86
C HIS A 27 -8.64 -4.73 12.83
N HIS A 28 -7.50 -4.12 13.20
CA HIS A 28 -7.51 -2.96 14.09
C HIS A 28 -8.16 -1.73 13.47
N LEU A 29 -7.97 -1.52 12.17
CA LEU A 29 -8.57 -0.39 11.46
C LEU A 29 -10.09 -0.48 11.46
N SER A 30 -10.65 -1.67 11.25
CA SER A 30 -12.09 -1.95 11.36
C SER A 30 -12.66 -1.51 12.73
N GLY A 31 -11.98 -1.87 13.84
CA GLY A 31 -12.40 -1.47 15.19
C GLY A 31 -12.27 0.04 15.46
N ILE A 32 -11.15 0.66 15.04
CA ILE A 32 -10.87 2.09 15.35
C ILE A 32 -11.78 3.03 14.54
N ARG A 33 -12.11 2.70 13.29
CA ARG A 33 -12.84 3.58 12.35
C ARG A 33 -14.24 3.12 12.03
N HIS A 34 -14.69 1.98 12.55
CA HIS A 34 -15.92 1.31 12.11
C HIS A 34 -15.95 1.13 10.59
N ALA A 35 -14.78 0.88 10.00
CA ALA A 35 -14.60 0.72 8.57
C ALA A 35 -14.94 -0.70 8.12
N GLU A 36 -15.53 -0.84 6.94
CA GLU A 36 -15.71 -2.14 6.29
C GLU A 36 -14.43 -2.52 5.55
N VAL A 37 -13.53 -3.27 6.21
CA VAL A 37 -12.23 -3.61 5.66
C VAL A 37 -12.25 -4.99 5.02
N THR A 38 -11.82 -5.07 3.76
CA THR A 38 -11.51 -6.32 3.05
C THR A 38 -10.01 -6.38 2.82
N GLY A 39 -9.35 -7.45 3.28
CA GLY A 39 -7.95 -7.73 2.98
C GLY A 39 -7.83 -8.60 1.74
N ILE A 40 -6.82 -8.34 0.91
CA ILE A 40 -6.41 -9.21 -0.19
C ILE A 40 -4.91 -9.49 -0.13
N ASP A 41 -4.50 -10.73 -0.43
CA ASP A 41 -3.10 -11.14 -0.47
C ASP A 41 -2.92 -12.32 -1.44
N LEU A 42 -1.67 -12.62 -1.81
CA LEU A 42 -1.31 -13.80 -2.60
C LEU A 42 -1.47 -15.11 -1.82
N GLU A 43 -1.35 -15.02 -0.50
CA GLU A 43 -1.48 -16.17 0.38
C GLU A 43 -2.92 -16.69 0.43
N PRO A 44 -3.13 -18.00 0.64
CA PRO A 44 -4.47 -18.57 0.62
C PRO A 44 -5.32 -18.20 1.85
N ARG A 45 -4.72 -17.63 2.88
CA ARG A 45 -5.39 -17.23 4.13
C ARG A 45 -4.61 -16.17 4.89
N THR A 46 -5.30 -15.44 5.78
CA THR A 46 -4.75 -14.51 6.75
C THR A 46 -4.90 -15.04 8.19
N GLU A 47 -4.17 -14.48 9.14
CA GLU A 47 -4.22 -14.87 10.56
C GLU A 47 -5.35 -14.17 11.31
N ALA A 48 -5.54 -12.86 11.02
CA ALA A 48 -6.55 -12.06 11.70
C ALA A 48 -7.98 -12.36 11.19
N PRO A 49 -9.02 -12.25 12.03
CA PRO A 49 -10.41 -12.48 11.64
C PRO A 49 -10.99 -11.28 10.89
N ILE A 50 -10.66 -11.19 9.60
CA ILE A 50 -11.12 -10.14 8.68
C ILE A 50 -11.85 -10.75 7.48
N LYS A 51 -12.62 -9.92 6.75
CA LYS A 51 -13.08 -10.27 5.41
C LYS A 51 -11.86 -10.35 4.50
N TYR A 52 -11.62 -11.53 3.93
CA TYR A 52 -10.41 -11.84 3.19
C TYR A 52 -10.72 -12.47 1.85
N ARG A 53 -9.90 -12.15 0.85
CA ARG A 53 -9.90 -12.80 -0.47
C ARG A 53 -8.47 -13.01 -0.94
N GLN A 54 -8.16 -14.21 -1.41
CA GLN A 54 -6.92 -14.43 -2.16
C GLN A 54 -7.03 -13.77 -3.54
N TYR A 55 -5.94 -13.21 -4.07
CA TYR A 55 -5.88 -12.66 -5.42
C TYR A 55 -4.60 -13.08 -6.13
N ASP A 56 -4.49 -12.78 -7.42
CA ASP A 56 -3.41 -13.22 -8.31
C ASP A 56 -2.19 -12.27 -8.32
N GLY A 57 -2.20 -11.21 -7.53
CA GLY A 57 -1.16 -10.17 -7.51
C GLY A 57 -1.37 -9.04 -8.51
N VAL A 58 -2.39 -9.12 -9.35
CA VAL A 58 -2.68 -8.17 -10.43
C VAL A 58 -4.13 -7.67 -10.35
N ASN A 59 -5.11 -8.58 -10.42
CA ASN A 59 -6.53 -8.23 -10.51
C ASN A 59 -7.16 -8.15 -9.13
N PHE A 60 -7.65 -6.97 -8.72
CA PHE A 60 -8.31 -6.82 -7.43
C PHE A 60 -9.73 -7.37 -7.48
N PRO A 61 -10.09 -8.35 -6.63
CA PRO A 61 -11.38 -9.05 -6.66
C PRO A 61 -12.52 -8.22 -6.06
N VAL A 62 -12.62 -6.95 -6.46
CA VAL A 62 -13.64 -5.98 -6.05
C VAL A 62 -14.12 -5.19 -7.25
N GLU A 63 -15.33 -4.66 -7.15
CA GLU A 63 -15.96 -3.91 -8.24
C GLU A 63 -15.30 -2.55 -8.48
N LYS A 64 -15.48 -2.01 -9.69
CA LYS A 64 -15.07 -0.66 -10.05
C LYS A 64 -15.76 0.37 -9.14
N ALA A 65 -15.02 1.38 -8.70
CA ALA A 65 -15.51 2.51 -7.91
C ALA A 65 -16.25 2.08 -6.61
N SER A 66 -15.85 0.95 -6.02
CA SER A 66 -16.49 0.39 -4.83
C SER A 66 -15.75 0.68 -3.52
N ILE A 67 -14.53 1.22 -3.58
CA ILE A 67 -13.62 1.40 -2.44
C ILE A 67 -13.43 2.88 -2.16
N ASP A 68 -13.61 3.29 -0.90
CA ASP A 68 -13.42 4.68 -0.47
C ASP A 68 -11.99 4.96 -0.05
N ALA A 69 -11.30 3.93 0.45
CA ALA A 69 -9.87 4.02 0.78
C ALA A 69 -9.14 2.70 0.50
N ALA A 70 -8.00 2.77 -0.17
CA ALA A 70 -7.09 1.65 -0.36
C ALA A 70 -5.85 1.81 0.54
N LEU A 71 -5.33 0.70 1.05
CA LEU A 71 -4.13 0.64 1.87
C LEU A 71 -3.12 -0.29 1.22
N LEU A 72 -1.87 0.16 1.07
CA LEU A 72 -0.73 -0.62 0.59
C LEU A 72 0.46 -0.37 1.52
N CYS A 73 0.71 -1.31 2.43
CA CYS A 73 1.78 -1.18 3.42
C CYS A 73 2.97 -2.04 3.04
N TYR A 74 3.99 -1.44 2.40
CA TYR A 74 5.21 -2.12 1.97
C TYR A 74 4.95 -3.22 0.94
N VAL A 75 4.16 -2.91 -0.07
CA VAL A 75 3.66 -3.86 -1.08
C VAL A 75 4.21 -3.57 -2.47
N LEU A 76 4.23 -2.29 -2.88
CA LEU A 76 4.51 -1.94 -4.28
C LEU A 76 5.92 -2.33 -4.73
N HIS A 77 6.90 -2.37 -3.82
CA HIS A 77 8.24 -2.82 -4.18
C HIS A 77 8.33 -4.35 -4.42
N HIS A 78 7.31 -5.12 -4.03
CA HIS A 78 7.19 -6.55 -4.34
C HIS A 78 6.44 -6.82 -5.64
N THR A 79 5.72 -5.85 -6.20
CA THR A 79 4.90 -6.06 -7.40
C THR A 79 5.77 -6.21 -8.64
N GLN A 80 5.47 -7.22 -9.47
CA GLN A 80 6.17 -7.45 -10.74
C GLN A 80 5.60 -6.58 -11.87
N ASP A 81 4.31 -6.33 -11.86
CA ASP A 81 3.61 -5.43 -12.78
C ASP A 81 2.98 -4.25 -12.02
N LEU A 82 3.82 -3.27 -11.72
CA LEU A 82 3.41 -2.06 -11.01
C LEU A 82 2.37 -1.24 -11.78
N GLN A 83 2.47 -1.22 -13.13
CA GLN A 83 1.56 -0.48 -13.97
C GLN A 83 0.13 -1.00 -13.81
N THR A 84 -0.06 -2.30 -13.95
CA THR A 84 -1.38 -2.92 -13.80
C THR A 84 -1.93 -2.76 -12.39
N VAL A 85 -1.10 -2.91 -11.35
CA VAL A 85 -1.52 -2.68 -9.96
C VAL A 85 -2.01 -1.24 -9.74
N LEU A 86 -1.35 -0.23 -10.30
CA LEU A 86 -1.78 1.16 -10.17
C LEU A 86 -3.04 1.47 -11.00
N LEU A 87 -3.22 0.84 -12.15
CA LEU A 87 -4.46 0.93 -12.94
C LEU A 87 -5.64 0.29 -12.19
N GLU A 88 -5.44 -0.88 -11.60
CA GLU A 88 -6.44 -1.55 -10.76
C GLU A 88 -6.78 -0.70 -9.53
N LEU A 89 -5.77 -0.10 -8.88
CA LEU A 89 -5.99 0.83 -7.78
C LEU A 89 -6.91 2.00 -8.19
N ARG A 90 -6.67 2.59 -9.37
CA ARG A 90 -7.58 3.63 -9.91
C ARG A 90 -8.96 3.09 -10.23
N ARG A 91 -9.06 1.88 -10.77
CA ARG A 91 -10.34 1.25 -11.13
C ARG A 91 -11.25 1.06 -9.92
N VAL A 92 -10.70 0.59 -8.80
CA VAL A 92 -11.49 0.24 -7.62
C VAL A 92 -11.86 1.43 -6.74
N LEU A 93 -11.05 2.50 -6.75
CA LEU A 93 -11.34 3.70 -5.96
C LEU A 93 -12.58 4.43 -6.45
N SER A 94 -13.47 4.76 -5.53
CA SER A 94 -14.65 5.60 -5.78
C SER A 94 -14.23 7.05 -6.07
N ARG A 95 -15.17 7.85 -6.57
CA ARG A 95 -14.92 9.28 -6.78
C ARG A 95 -14.56 9.96 -5.47
N GLY A 96 -13.38 10.58 -5.41
CA GLY A 96 -12.83 11.17 -4.18
C GLY A 96 -12.19 10.16 -3.22
N GLY A 97 -12.14 8.89 -3.61
CA GLY A 97 -11.44 7.84 -2.87
C GLY A 97 -9.93 8.12 -2.77
N ILE A 98 -9.31 7.58 -1.74
CA ILE A 98 -7.91 7.81 -1.42
C ILE A 98 -7.13 6.51 -1.41
N ALA A 99 -5.81 6.59 -1.65
CA ALA A 99 -4.89 5.50 -1.37
C ALA A 99 -3.82 5.93 -0.36
N VAL A 100 -3.61 5.13 0.67
CA VAL A 100 -2.55 5.30 1.67
C VAL A 100 -1.47 4.29 1.40
N ILE A 101 -0.28 4.76 1.06
CA ILE A 101 0.84 3.92 0.63
C ILE A 101 2.02 4.14 1.55
N TYR A 102 2.57 3.06 2.10
CA TYR A 102 3.84 3.07 2.84
C TYR A 102 4.89 2.34 2.03
N GLU A 103 6.07 2.97 1.85
CA GLU A 103 7.17 2.35 1.11
C GLU A 103 8.53 2.58 1.77
N ASP A 104 9.42 1.61 1.59
CA ASP A 104 10.83 1.69 1.95
C ASP A 104 11.59 2.44 0.85
N ILE A 105 12.45 3.40 1.26
CA ILE A 105 13.11 4.32 0.34
C ILE A 105 14.64 4.17 0.46
N PRO A 106 15.35 3.83 -0.62
CA PRO A 106 16.80 3.65 -0.63
C PRO A 106 17.56 4.98 -0.71
N GLU A 107 17.40 5.88 0.29
CA GLU A 107 18.00 7.22 0.30
C GLU A 107 19.51 7.19 0.49
N SER A 108 20.01 6.37 1.43
CA SER A 108 21.44 6.28 1.78
C SER A 108 22.08 4.96 1.34
N ALA A 109 23.41 4.87 1.41
CA ALA A 109 24.10 3.60 1.17
C ALA A 109 23.63 2.51 2.14
N TRP A 110 23.35 2.87 3.40
CA TRP A 110 22.78 1.96 4.38
C TRP A 110 21.37 1.47 3.96
N ASP A 111 20.49 2.39 3.53
CA ASP A 111 19.15 2.01 3.08
C ASP A 111 19.23 1.06 1.87
N ARG A 112 20.14 1.33 0.91
CA ARG A 112 20.37 0.44 -0.24
C ARG A 112 20.81 -0.95 0.18
N LEU A 113 21.73 -1.04 1.16
CA LEU A 113 22.17 -2.33 1.72
C LEU A 113 20.97 -3.07 2.35
N MET A 114 20.19 -2.41 3.18
CA MET A 114 19.00 -2.98 3.82
C MET A 114 17.98 -3.46 2.80
N CYS A 115 17.69 -2.65 1.78
CA CYS A 115 16.79 -3.03 0.68
C CYS A 115 17.31 -4.26 -0.09
N SER A 116 18.62 -4.34 -0.35
CA SER A 116 19.22 -5.51 -1.00
C SER A 116 19.10 -6.78 -0.14
N MET A 117 19.30 -6.68 1.17
CA MET A 117 19.09 -7.79 2.08
C MET A 117 17.62 -8.23 2.13
N HIS A 118 16.70 -7.28 2.10
CA HIS A 118 15.27 -7.54 2.02
C HIS A 118 14.93 -8.29 0.72
N ASP A 119 15.41 -7.81 -0.42
CA ASP A 119 15.22 -8.48 -1.71
C ASP A 119 15.75 -9.93 -1.68
N LEU A 120 16.97 -10.16 -1.19
CA LEU A 120 17.53 -11.51 -1.08
C LEU A 120 16.66 -12.45 -0.25
N LYS A 121 16.04 -11.94 0.81
CA LYS A 121 15.15 -12.71 1.69
C LYS A 121 13.83 -13.07 0.99
N TRP A 122 13.24 -12.13 0.23
CA TRP A 122 11.87 -12.24 -0.27
C TRP A 122 11.77 -12.69 -1.73
N ARG A 123 12.84 -12.51 -2.55
CA ARG A 123 12.79 -12.76 -4.00
C ARG A 123 12.34 -14.16 -4.43
N LYS A 124 12.56 -15.18 -3.57
CA LYS A 124 12.08 -16.54 -3.86
C LYS A 124 10.56 -16.68 -3.75
N ARG A 125 9.91 -15.78 -2.99
CA ARG A 125 8.47 -15.81 -2.73
C ARG A 125 7.68 -14.83 -3.58
N THR A 126 8.20 -13.61 -3.74
CA THR A 126 7.50 -12.51 -4.42
C THR A 126 8.15 -12.09 -5.75
N GLY A 127 9.25 -12.75 -6.16
CA GLY A 127 10.11 -12.26 -7.23
C GLY A 127 11.04 -11.14 -6.76
N PRO A 128 11.86 -10.55 -7.65
CA PRO A 128 12.78 -9.47 -7.30
C PRO A 128 12.04 -8.22 -6.85
N CYS A 129 12.50 -7.61 -5.74
CA CYS A 129 11.94 -6.38 -5.24
C CYS A 129 12.48 -5.17 -6.02
N THR A 130 11.62 -4.20 -6.32
CA THR A 130 12.01 -2.96 -6.99
C THR A 130 11.80 -1.76 -6.07
N PHE A 131 12.84 -1.42 -5.30
CA PHE A 131 12.84 -0.23 -4.44
C PHE A 131 13.10 1.03 -5.28
N ARG A 132 12.36 2.10 -4.98
CA ARG A 132 12.44 3.36 -5.69
C ARG A 132 12.76 4.51 -4.74
N THR A 133 13.48 5.52 -5.25
CA THR A 133 13.69 6.77 -4.53
C THR A 133 12.37 7.53 -4.38
N GLU A 134 12.33 8.53 -3.50
CA GLU A 134 11.18 9.42 -3.35
C GLU A 134 10.77 10.04 -4.68
N ALA A 135 11.74 10.63 -5.42
CA ALA A 135 11.46 11.26 -6.70
C ALA A 135 10.89 10.26 -7.72
N ALA A 136 11.41 9.02 -7.76
CA ALA A 136 10.90 7.99 -8.64
C ALA A 136 9.47 7.57 -8.27
N TRP A 137 9.14 7.45 -6.98
CA TRP A 137 7.75 7.17 -6.55
C TRP A 137 6.79 8.30 -6.92
N ARG A 138 7.19 9.57 -6.71
CA ARG A 138 6.38 10.73 -7.12
C ARG A 138 6.06 10.69 -8.60
N ASN A 139 7.07 10.51 -9.45
CA ASN A 139 6.90 10.43 -10.91
C ASN A 139 5.97 9.28 -11.30
N VAL A 140 6.13 8.10 -10.67
CA VAL A 140 5.28 6.94 -10.92
C VAL A 140 3.81 7.25 -10.59
N PHE A 141 3.52 7.81 -9.42
CA PHE A 141 2.15 8.12 -9.01
C PHE A 141 1.52 9.18 -9.92
N GLU A 142 2.25 10.25 -10.22
CA GLU A 142 1.77 11.34 -11.09
C GLU A 142 1.52 10.87 -12.52
N PHE A 143 2.41 10.02 -13.07
CA PHE A 143 2.27 9.43 -14.40
C PHE A 143 1.02 8.53 -14.50
N HIS A 144 0.71 7.78 -13.43
CA HIS A 144 -0.48 6.92 -13.39
C HIS A 144 -1.77 7.66 -12.96
N GLY A 145 -1.76 9.00 -12.96
CA GLY A 145 -2.94 9.82 -12.74
C GLY A 145 -3.35 9.96 -11.28
N PHE A 146 -2.39 9.89 -10.37
CA PHE A 146 -2.59 10.23 -8.98
C PHE A 146 -2.05 11.62 -8.66
N GLU A 147 -2.73 12.32 -7.76
CA GLU A 147 -2.24 13.52 -7.07
C GLU A 147 -1.73 13.10 -5.68
N ILE A 148 -0.55 13.59 -5.29
CA ILE A 148 0.01 13.36 -3.96
C ILE A 148 -0.49 14.45 -3.03
N ALA A 149 -1.55 14.14 -2.27
CA ALA A 149 -2.14 15.06 -1.30
C ALA A 149 -1.27 15.23 -0.05
N THR A 150 -0.54 14.18 0.34
CA THR A 150 0.42 14.23 1.47
C THR A 150 1.58 13.29 1.17
N ASP A 151 2.78 13.75 1.52
CA ASP A 151 4.01 12.96 1.49
C ASP A 151 4.76 13.21 2.81
N ARG A 152 4.94 12.17 3.59
CA ARG A 152 5.54 12.27 4.92
C ARG A 152 6.68 11.27 5.09
N ARG A 153 7.86 11.81 5.41
CA ARG A 153 9.00 11.00 5.82
C ARG A 153 8.74 10.36 7.19
N LEU A 154 9.08 9.10 7.34
CA LEU A 154 8.96 8.35 8.58
C LEU A 154 10.36 8.01 9.13
N SER A 155 10.45 7.95 10.46
CA SER A 155 11.71 7.56 11.10
C SER A 155 12.09 6.13 10.71
N ARG A 156 13.37 5.94 10.33
CA ARG A 156 13.93 4.61 10.09
C ARG A 156 13.89 3.69 11.31
N TRP A 157 13.91 4.27 12.50
CA TRP A 157 13.89 3.56 13.78
C TRP A 157 12.53 3.01 14.18
N ARG A 158 11.49 3.20 13.37
CA ARG A 158 10.17 2.56 13.58
C ARG A 158 10.25 1.04 13.59
N ASN A 159 11.22 0.48 12.90
CA ASN A 159 11.55 -0.94 12.95
C ASN A 159 13.06 -1.09 13.16
N VAL A 160 13.45 -1.36 14.40
CA VAL A 160 14.88 -1.47 14.80
C VAL A 160 15.55 -2.67 14.12
N ALA A 161 14.79 -3.75 13.85
CA ALA A 161 15.31 -4.93 13.15
C ALA A 161 15.56 -4.70 11.65
N TYR A 162 14.90 -3.67 11.09
CA TYR A 162 15.03 -3.29 9.68
C TYR A 162 14.98 -1.75 9.56
N PRO A 163 16.08 -1.06 9.97
CA PRO A 163 16.13 0.40 10.06
C PRO A 163 16.43 1.04 8.70
N VAL A 164 15.41 1.12 7.84
CA VAL A 164 15.42 1.74 6.50
C VAL A 164 14.60 3.02 6.50
N SER A 165 14.96 3.97 5.66
CA SER A 165 14.16 5.19 5.42
C SER A 165 12.82 4.82 4.79
N ARG A 166 11.75 5.49 5.22
CA ARG A 166 10.37 5.19 4.80
C ARG A 166 9.60 6.44 4.50
N ARG A 167 8.61 6.29 3.63
CA ARG A 167 7.62 7.33 3.37
C ARG A 167 6.20 6.80 3.43
N CYS A 168 5.30 7.71 3.78
CA CYS A 168 3.86 7.51 3.70
C CYS A 168 3.30 8.54 2.72
N TYR A 169 2.63 8.06 1.69
CA TYR A 169 1.94 8.87 0.70
C TYR A 169 0.43 8.75 0.88
N LEU A 170 -0.27 9.87 0.82
CA LEU A 170 -1.72 9.92 0.65
C LEU A 170 -2.00 10.38 -0.77
N LEU A 171 -2.56 9.50 -1.58
CA LEU A 171 -2.87 9.74 -2.98
C LEU A 171 -4.37 9.95 -3.19
N LYS A 172 -4.71 10.80 -4.17
CA LYS A 172 -6.06 10.95 -4.73
C LYS A 172 -6.00 10.69 -6.22
N VAL A 173 -7.07 10.13 -6.78
CA VAL A 173 -7.18 10.03 -8.23
C VAL A 173 -7.36 11.45 -8.79
N LYS A 174 -6.53 11.84 -9.78
CA LYS A 174 -6.70 13.11 -10.49
C LYS A 174 -8.07 13.11 -11.15
N THR A 175 -8.87 14.13 -10.85
CA THR A 175 -10.08 14.40 -11.62
C THR A 175 -9.64 14.96 -12.96
N GLU A 176 -9.95 14.25 -14.04
CA GLU A 176 -9.86 14.84 -15.37
C GLU A 176 -10.83 16.04 -15.37
N HIS A 177 -10.29 17.24 -15.57
CA HIS A 177 -11.16 18.38 -15.86
C HIS A 177 -11.77 18.13 -17.24
N PRO A 178 -13.12 18.27 -17.37
CA PRO A 178 -13.80 18.13 -18.64
C PRO A 178 -13.33 19.19 -19.64
#